data_62ae40c724db7722ae043df887071b6c
#
_entry.id   62ae40c724db7722ae043df887071b6c
#
_cell.length_a   1.000
_cell.length_b   1.000
_cell.length_c   1.000
_cell.angle_alpha   90.00
_cell.angle_beta   90.00
_cell.angle_gamma   90.00
#
_symmetry.space_group_name_H-M   'P 1'
#
loop_
_entity.id
_entity.type
_entity.pdbx_description
1 polymer ?
#
loop_
_entity_poly.entity_id
_entity_poly.type
_entity_poly.pdbx_seq_one_letter_code
_entity_poly.pdbx_strand_id
1 'polypeptide(L)'
;MRTDRTQRWVLALTSVASLMVSLDTQVVATALPVIRLRLHASLAALEWTVNAYTLSFGVLLLTGAALGERLGRRRMLAVGIGLFCAASAACALSPDAGALIAARAVQGAGAALMLPLALSLLTAAFPPERRAWAIGIFSGVTGLAVMGGPVIGGAVAQAIAWPWIFWLNVPIGLVMIPLVLARIPVGAGRRAPLDPVGLVLATGGALGLVWALIRANGIGWASPEVLTTLGGGLLLGAAFVAWELRAAQPMVPMRLFRSRAFAAGNTAGFCLFAVLFGLVFFMAQFLQTGLGFGPLGAGLRLLPGWATLAVIAPLAGSLASRVGLRLLISGGLAAAAVGLIWMALIARTGLPYWQLVPPLVVAGTGVSFAIPAAQGAAMIAVPSAAIGTASGTFNTLRQLGGVFGVAICAAVFATHGGYGSPAAFVTGFGPAMGACAGLALVGAVAGLLVPGRRSAPAAPGVMAELRPTETAR
;
A
#
# COMPACT_ATOMS: atom_id res chain seq x y z
N MET A 1 21.93 -23.74 -19.54
CA MET A 1 20.56 -24.22 -19.30
C MET A 1 20.15 -24.20 -17.81
N ARG A 2 21.03 -24.55 -16.82
CA ARG A 2 20.66 -24.53 -15.39
C ARG A 2 20.29 -23.14 -14.83
N THR A 3 20.95 -22.09 -15.26
CA THR A 3 20.68 -20.70 -14.84
C THR A 3 19.29 -20.24 -15.23
N ASP A 4 18.82 -20.56 -16.43
CA ASP A 4 17.50 -20.15 -16.93
C ASP A 4 16.34 -20.83 -16.15
N ARG A 5 16.51 -22.10 -15.74
CA ARG A 5 15.51 -22.82 -14.95
C ARG A 5 15.37 -22.25 -13.54
N THR A 6 16.47 -21.87 -12.89
CA THR A 6 16.45 -21.24 -11.56
C THR A 6 15.78 -19.87 -11.62
N GLN A 7 16.10 -19.06 -12.62
CA GLN A 7 15.48 -17.74 -12.82
C GLN A 7 13.95 -17.83 -12.98
N ARG A 8 13.47 -18.82 -13.77
CA ARG A 8 12.03 -19.06 -13.95
C ARG A 8 11.35 -19.40 -12.62
N TRP A 9 11.95 -20.27 -11.79
CA TRP A 9 11.42 -20.61 -10.47
C TRP A 9 11.41 -19.40 -9.53
N VAL A 10 12.48 -18.62 -9.48
CA VAL A 10 12.54 -17.41 -8.65
C VAL A 10 11.45 -16.42 -9.10
N LEU A 11 11.32 -16.16 -10.40
CA LEU A 11 10.29 -15.26 -10.93
C LEU A 11 8.88 -15.74 -10.57
N ALA A 12 8.58 -17.02 -10.79
CA ALA A 12 7.26 -17.59 -10.51
C ALA A 12 6.93 -17.50 -9.02
N LEU A 13 7.82 -17.97 -8.14
CA LEU A 13 7.56 -18.02 -6.70
C LEU A 13 7.49 -16.63 -6.07
N THR A 14 8.34 -15.69 -6.49
CA THR A 14 8.28 -14.32 -5.99
C THR A 14 7.04 -13.58 -6.48
N SER A 15 6.62 -13.82 -7.72
CA SER A 15 5.39 -13.24 -8.27
C SER A 15 4.13 -13.78 -7.59
N VAL A 16 4.08 -15.09 -7.28
CA VAL A 16 2.97 -15.69 -6.51
C VAL A 16 2.94 -15.15 -5.08
N ALA A 17 4.11 -14.96 -4.43
CA ALA A 17 4.16 -14.33 -3.10
C ALA A 17 3.58 -12.90 -3.12
N SER A 18 3.93 -12.11 -4.15
CA SER A 18 3.37 -10.76 -4.32
C SER A 18 1.88 -10.79 -4.64
N LEU A 19 1.44 -11.75 -5.46
CA LEU A 19 0.02 -11.96 -5.78
C LEU A 19 -0.78 -12.25 -4.50
N MET A 20 -0.32 -13.15 -3.63
CA MET A 20 -0.99 -13.48 -2.36
C MET A 20 -1.21 -12.25 -1.49
N VAL A 21 -0.16 -11.45 -1.26
CA VAL A 21 -0.21 -10.24 -0.43
C VAL A 21 -1.15 -9.19 -1.03
N SER A 22 -1.07 -8.98 -2.34
CA SER A 22 -1.86 -7.97 -3.04
C SER A 22 -3.33 -8.36 -3.19
N LEU A 23 -3.58 -9.64 -3.48
CA LEU A 23 -4.93 -10.20 -3.59
C LEU A 23 -5.65 -10.10 -2.24
N ASP A 24 -5.00 -10.52 -1.14
CA ASP A 24 -5.57 -10.50 0.20
C ASP A 24 -6.06 -9.10 0.60
N THR A 25 -5.28 -8.07 0.32
CA THR A 25 -5.66 -6.68 0.61
C THR A 25 -6.95 -6.27 -0.10
N GLN A 26 -7.15 -6.69 -1.34
CA GLN A 26 -8.28 -6.26 -2.16
C GLN A 26 -9.54 -7.11 -1.94
N VAL A 27 -9.36 -8.41 -1.72
CA VAL A 27 -10.46 -9.36 -1.46
C VAL A 27 -11.20 -9.00 -0.19
N VAL A 28 -10.47 -8.62 0.88
CA VAL A 28 -11.08 -8.24 2.17
C VAL A 28 -11.96 -7.01 2.03
N ALA A 29 -11.55 -5.99 1.26
CA ALA A 29 -12.32 -4.76 1.10
C ALA A 29 -13.73 -5.01 0.54
N THR A 30 -13.87 -5.94 -0.41
CA THR A 30 -15.19 -6.33 -0.98
C THR A 30 -16.01 -7.24 -0.06
N ALA A 31 -15.37 -7.98 0.84
CA ALA A 31 -16.03 -8.85 1.80
C ALA A 31 -16.50 -8.12 3.08
N LEU A 32 -16.03 -6.89 3.34
CA LEU A 32 -16.33 -6.14 4.58
C LEU A 32 -17.82 -6.06 4.92
N PRO A 33 -18.75 -5.76 3.98
CA PRO A 33 -20.18 -5.72 4.30
C PRO A 33 -20.73 -7.07 4.75
N VAL A 34 -20.25 -8.16 4.15
CA VAL A 34 -20.66 -9.54 4.54
C VAL A 34 -20.07 -9.89 5.91
N ILE A 35 -18.79 -9.58 6.16
CA ILE A 35 -18.13 -9.76 7.47
C ILE A 35 -18.88 -8.97 8.54
N ARG A 36 -19.26 -7.72 8.26
CA ARG A 36 -20.03 -6.88 9.17
C ARG A 36 -21.33 -7.57 9.61
N LEU A 37 -22.10 -8.06 8.65
CA LEU A 37 -23.38 -8.71 8.93
C LEU A 37 -23.21 -10.03 9.71
N ARG A 38 -22.19 -10.82 9.39
CA ARG A 38 -21.97 -12.15 10.00
C ARG A 38 -21.36 -12.08 11.39
N LEU A 39 -20.44 -11.12 11.63
CA LEU A 39 -19.79 -10.94 12.92
C LEU A 39 -20.40 -9.81 13.77
N HIS A 40 -21.51 -9.22 13.32
CA HIS A 40 -22.15 -8.04 13.95
C HIS A 40 -21.15 -6.93 14.24
N ALA A 41 -20.20 -6.72 13.31
CA ALA A 41 -19.06 -5.82 13.49
C ALA A 41 -19.49 -4.35 13.40
N SER A 42 -18.93 -3.52 14.29
CA SER A 42 -19.06 -2.06 14.23
C SER A 42 -18.22 -1.46 13.09
N LEU A 43 -18.44 -0.19 12.75
CA LEU A 43 -17.56 0.53 11.79
C LEU A 43 -16.10 0.48 12.25
N ALA A 44 -15.83 0.76 13.53
CA ALA A 44 -14.48 0.69 14.09
C ALA A 44 -13.85 -0.70 13.93
N ALA A 45 -14.61 -1.77 14.09
CA ALA A 45 -14.10 -3.14 13.88
C ALA A 45 -13.78 -3.40 12.40
N LEU A 46 -14.57 -2.87 11.45
CA LEU A 46 -14.26 -2.96 10.02
C LEU A 46 -12.99 -2.18 9.66
N GLU A 47 -12.83 -0.97 10.19
CA GLU A 47 -11.62 -0.17 10.04
C GLU A 47 -10.40 -0.92 10.57
N TRP A 48 -10.50 -1.49 11.78
CA TRP A 48 -9.42 -2.28 12.36
C TRP A 48 -9.13 -3.57 11.59
N THR A 49 -10.11 -4.21 10.98
CA THR A 49 -9.90 -5.39 10.13
C THR A 49 -8.96 -5.08 8.96
N VAL A 50 -9.05 -3.87 8.37
CA VAL A 50 -8.15 -3.42 7.29
C VAL A 50 -6.87 -2.83 7.87
N ASN A 51 -6.98 -1.95 8.87
CA ASN A 51 -5.87 -1.19 9.40
C ASN A 51 -4.87 -2.03 10.20
N ALA A 52 -5.30 -3.06 10.94
CA ALA A 52 -4.40 -3.94 11.67
C ALA A 52 -3.40 -4.65 10.74
N TYR A 53 -3.87 -5.14 9.60
CA TYR A 53 -3.01 -5.72 8.57
C TYR A 53 -2.08 -4.66 7.95
N THR A 54 -2.63 -3.56 7.48
CA THR A 54 -1.89 -2.54 6.73
C THR A 54 -0.86 -1.84 7.63
N LEU A 55 -1.21 -1.59 8.90
CA LEU A 55 -0.32 -0.98 9.89
C LEU A 55 0.84 -1.91 10.22
N SER A 56 0.57 -3.16 10.61
CA SER A 56 1.63 -4.13 10.91
C SER A 56 2.52 -4.40 9.70
N PHE A 57 1.93 -4.50 8.50
CA PHE A 57 2.68 -4.61 7.26
C PHE A 57 3.60 -3.40 7.04
N GLY A 58 3.08 -2.17 7.19
CA GLY A 58 3.85 -0.95 6.95
C GLY A 58 5.01 -0.76 7.92
N VAL A 59 4.77 -0.89 9.22
CA VAL A 59 5.79 -0.64 10.25
C VAL A 59 6.85 -1.74 10.29
N LEU A 60 6.50 -2.99 9.98
CA LEU A 60 7.44 -4.12 9.98
C LEU A 60 8.17 -4.31 8.64
N LEU A 61 7.82 -3.59 7.58
CA LEU A 61 8.36 -3.80 6.23
C LEU A 61 9.90 -3.66 6.19
N LEU A 62 10.44 -2.61 6.78
CA LEU A 62 11.89 -2.37 6.83
C LEU A 62 12.59 -3.40 7.73
N THR A 63 12.00 -3.73 8.86
CA THR A 63 12.48 -4.78 9.76
C THR A 63 12.48 -6.15 9.08
N GLY A 64 11.43 -6.47 8.33
CA GLY A 64 11.32 -7.70 7.54
C GLY A 64 12.43 -7.82 6.49
N ALA A 65 12.73 -6.73 5.79
CA ALA A 65 13.85 -6.67 4.85
C ALA A 65 15.19 -6.92 5.56
N ALA A 66 15.44 -6.26 6.69
CA ALA A 66 16.67 -6.42 7.48
C ALA A 66 16.82 -7.83 8.07
N LEU A 67 15.74 -8.44 8.54
CA LEU A 67 15.74 -9.86 9.00
C LEU A 67 16.12 -10.80 7.86
N GLY A 68 15.60 -10.56 6.66
CA GLY A 68 15.95 -11.34 5.48
C GLY A 68 17.43 -11.25 5.10
N GLU A 69 18.03 -10.07 5.23
CA GLU A 69 19.47 -9.89 5.01
C GLU A 69 20.30 -10.62 6.08
N ARG A 70 19.88 -10.64 7.34
CA ARG A 70 20.62 -11.31 8.46
C ARG A 70 20.48 -12.81 8.47
N LEU A 71 19.24 -13.31 8.34
CA LEU A 71 18.88 -14.71 8.57
C LEU A 71 18.75 -15.51 7.27
N GLY A 72 18.91 -14.83 6.14
CA GLY A 72 18.83 -15.41 4.80
C GLY A 72 17.46 -15.19 4.15
N ARG A 73 17.46 -14.51 3.00
CA ARG A 73 16.26 -14.08 2.26
C ARG A 73 15.31 -15.23 1.94
N ARG A 74 15.84 -16.39 1.52
CA ARG A 74 15.05 -17.59 1.20
C ARG A 74 14.30 -18.14 2.42
N ARG A 75 15.01 -18.29 3.54
CA ARG A 75 14.41 -18.80 4.78
C ARG A 75 13.35 -17.86 5.32
N MET A 76 13.65 -16.56 5.35
CA MET A 76 12.70 -15.55 5.82
C MET A 76 11.50 -15.39 4.91
N LEU A 77 11.62 -15.57 3.60
CA LEU A 77 10.48 -15.63 2.68
C LEU A 77 9.58 -16.84 3.04
N ALA A 78 10.15 -18.02 3.27
CA ALA A 78 9.39 -19.21 3.66
C ALA A 78 8.70 -19.02 5.01
N VAL A 79 9.37 -18.41 6.01
CA VAL A 79 8.78 -18.05 7.30
C VAL A 79 7.64 -17.04 7.12
N GLY A 80 7.83 -16.02 6.28
CA GLY A 80 6.79 -15.03 5.97
C GLY A 80 5.55 -15.66 5.36
N ILE A 81 5.72 -16.58 4.39
CA ILE A 81 4.61 -17.34 3.78
C ILE A 81 3.92 -18.20 4.84
N GLY A 82 4.68 -18.90 5.70
CA GLY A 82 4.12 -19.74 6.77
C GLY A 82 3.30 -18.91 7.75
N LEU A 83 3.84 -17.79 8.22
CA LEU A 83 3.16 -16.87 9.14
C LEU A 83 1.89 -16.28 8.50
N PHE A 84 1.99 -15.87 7.23
CA PHE A 84 0.85 -15.33 6.47
C PHE A 84 -0.27 -16.36 6.33
N CYS A 85 0.06 -17.62 6.00
CA CYS A 85 -0.93 -18.69 5.84
C CYS A 85 -1.53 -19.14 7.16
N ALA A 86 -0.73 -19.25 8.23
CA ALA A 86 -1.24 -19.58 9.56
C ALA A 86 -2.20 -18.47 10.07
N ALA A 87 -1.83 -17.22 9.89
CA ALA A 87 -2.70 -16.08 10.20
C ALA A 87 -3.94 -16.02 9.30
N SER A 88 -3.83 -16.37 8.01
CA SER A 88 -4.99 -16.52 7.11
C SER A 88 -5.96 -17.59 7.62
N ALA A 89 -5.47 -18.75 8.03
CA ALA A 89 -6.31 -19.78 8.64
C ALA A 89 -6.98 -19.28 9.93
N ALA A 90 -6.24 -18.55 10.79
CA ALA A 90 -6.80 -17.91 11.97
C ALA A 90 -7.89 -16.88 11.63
N CYS A 91 -7.70 -16.06 10.58
CA CYS A 91 -8.74 -15.15 10.07
C CYS A 91 -9.99 -15.90 9.64
N ALA A 92 -9.83 -17.01 8.90
CA ALA A 92 -10.95 -17.80 8.41
C ALA A 92 -11.74 -18.49 9.55
N LEU A 93 -11.08 -18.81 10.65
CA LEU A 93 -11.66 -19.46 11.82
C LEU A 93 -12.10 -18.48 12.91
N SER A 94 -11.98 -17.18 12.69
CA SER A 94 -12.29 -16.15 13.69
C SER A 94 -13.76 -16.17 14.09
N PRO A 95 -14.07 -16.36 15.39
CA PRO A 95 -15.44 -16.39 15.89
C PRO A 95 -16.07 -14.99 16.00
N ASP A 96 -15.25 -13.97 16.14
CA ASP A 96 -15.65 -12.57 16.34
C ASP A 96 -14.70 -11.60 15.64
N ALA A 97 -15.06 -10.31 15.63
CA ALA A 97 -14.26 -9.27 14.99
C ALA A 97 -12.92 -9.02 15.69
N GLY A 98 -12.82 -9.22 17.00
CA GLY A 98 -11.58 -9.04 17.76
C GLY A 98 -10.52 -10.08 17.38
N ALA A 99 -10.91 -11.34 17.32
CA ALA A 99 -10.05 -12.45 16.86
C ALA A 99 -9.60 -12.21 15.40
N LEU A 100 -10.52 -11.76 14.53
CA LEU A 100 -10.19 -11.42 13.16
C LEU A 100 -9.15 -10.29 13.08
N ILE A 101 -9.32 -9.21 13.83
CA ILE A 101 -8.38 -8.09 13.88
C ILE A 101 -6.99 -8.53 14.36
N ALA A 102 -6.92 -9.35 15.43
CA ALA A 102 -5.66 -9.90 15.94
C ALA A 102 -4.95 -10.76 14.87
N ALA A 103 -5.69 -11.67 14.24
CA ALA A 103 -5.16 -12.50 13.16
C ALA A 103 -4.69 -11.67 11.96
N ARG A 104 -5.41 -10.59 11.60
CA ARG A 104 -5.02 -9.65 10.55
C ARG A 104 -3.70 -8.94 10.88
N ALA A 105 -3.48 -8.54 12.13
CA ALA A 105 -2.21 -7.95 12.55
C ALA A 105 -1.03 -8.92 12.34
N VAL A 106 -1.20 -10.19 12.69
CA VAL A 106 -0.17 -11.23 12.46
C VAL A 106 0.03 -11.50 10.97
N GLN A 107 -1.05 -11.51 10.18
CA GLN A 107 -0.99 -11.70 8.74
C GLN A 107 -0.21 -10.56 8.05
N GLY A 108 -0.40 -9.31 8.50
CA GLY A 108 0.37 -8.17 8.01
C GLY A 108 1.87 -8.28 8.31
N ALA A 109 2.25 -8.85 9.47
CA ALA A 109 3.66 -9.16 9.76
C ALA A 109 4.24 -10.21 8.79
N GLY A 110 3.45 -11.22 8.41
CA GLY A 110 3.81 -12.17 7.36
C GLY A 110 4.05 -11.48 6.01
N ALA A 111 3.15 -10.58 5.61
CA ALA A 111 3.27 -9.79 4.38
C ALA A 111 4.52 -8.90 4.38
N ALA A 112 4.88 -8.33 5.54
CA ALA A 112 6.07 -7.51 5.72
C ALA A 112 7.39 -8.27 5.47
N LEU A 113 7.40 -9.57 5.72
CA LEU A 113 8.51 -10.44 5.33
C LEU A 113 8.45 -10.80 3.85
N MET A 114 7.27 -11.09 3.32
CA MET A 114 7.12 -11.61 1.96
C MET A 114 7.51 -10.61 0.88
N LEU A 115 6.94 -9.41 0.87
CA LEU A 115 7.02 -8.49 -0.28
C LEU A 115 8.44 -7.96 -0.54
N PRO A 116 9.19 -7.43 0.45
CA PRO A 116 10.54 -6.93 0.22
C PRO A 116 11.52 -8.06 -0.12
N LEU A 117 11.35 -9.25 0.47
CA LEU A 117 12.22 -10.39 0.20
C LEU A 117 11.96 -11.00 -1.17
N ALA A 118 10.70 -11.05 -1.61
CA ALA A 118 10.35 -11.48 -2.96
C ALA A 118 11.04 -10.58 -4.02
N LEU A 119 10.94 -9.26 -3.88
CA LEU A 119 11.59 -8.33 -4.80
C LEU A 119 13.12 -8.42 -4.74
N SER A 120 13.69 -8.57 -3.54
CA SER A 120 15.13 -8.71 -3.33
C SER A 120 15.68 -10.00 -3.96
N LEU A 121 14.99 -11.13 -3.80
CA LEU A 121 15.36 -12.40 -4.43
C LEU A 121 15.23 -12.34 -5.95
N LEU A 122 14.18 -11.69 -6.45
CA LEU A 122 13.98 -11.48 -7.90
C LEU A 122 15.14 -10.70 -8.50
N THR A 123 15.45 -9.53 -7.92
CA THR A 123 16.51 -8.66 -8.44
C THR A 123 17.91 -9.28 -8.34
N ALA A 124 18.14 -10.13 -7.34
CA ALA A 124 19.40 -10.87 -7.19
C ALA A 124 19.55 -12.03 -8.21
N ALA A 125 18.46 -12.63 -8.65
CA ALA A 125 18.48 -13.77 -9.57
C ALA A 125 18.68 -13.37 -11.03
N PHE A 126 18.41 -12.11 -11.40
CA PHE A 126 18.47 -11.64 -12.79
C PHE A 126 19.65 -10.70 -13.01
N PRO A 127 20.39 -10.84 -14.14
CA PRO A 127 21.44 -9.92 -14.53
C PRO A 127 20.85 -8.53 -14.84
N PRO A 128 21.65 -7.45 -14.74
CA PRO A 128 21.19 -6.07 -14.88
C PRO A 128 20.29 -5.82 -16.10
N GLU A 129 20.63 -6.43 -17.25
CA GLU A 129 19.97 -6.26 -18.55
C GLU A 129 18.53 -6.83 -18.55
N ARG A 130 18.26 -7.85 -17.70
CA ARG A 130 16.95 -8.53 -17.62
C ARG A 130 16.15 -8.17 -16.38
N ARG A 131 16.71 -7.39 -15.44
CA ARG A 131 16.02 -7.00 -14.19
C ARG A 131 14.74 -6.23 -14.47
N ALA A 132 14.78 -5.27 -15.39
CA ALA A 132 13.60 -4.47 -15.74
C ALA A 132 12.46 -5.35 -16.28
N TRP A 133 12.76 -6.32 -17.12
CA TRP A 133 11.79 -7.30 -17.64
C TRP A 133 11.20 -8.17 -16.51
N ALA A 134 12.03 -8.70 -15.62
CA ALA A 134 11.60 -9.55 -14.53
C ALA A 134 10.70 -8.77 -13.53
N ILE A 135 11.09 -7.52 -13.18
CA ILE A 135 10.29 -6.62 -12.37
C ILE A 135 8.97 -6.28 -13.07
N GLY A 136 8.98 -6.11 -14.39
CA GLY A 136 7.79 -5.86 -15.19
C GLY A 136 6.77 -7.00 -15.07
N ILE A 137 7.20 -8.27 -15.17
CA ILE A 137 6.32 -9.44 -14.97
C ILE A 137 5.81 -9.50 -13.52
N PHE A 138 6.69 -9.34 -12.54
CA PHE A 138 6.34 -9.30 -11.12
C PHE A 138 5.27 -8.24 -10.83
N SER A 139 5.46 -7.03 -11.35
CA SER A 139 4.51 -5.92 -11.20
C SER A 139 3.20 -6.18 -11.96
N GLY A 140 3.26 -6.81 -13.14
CA GLY A 140 2.09 -7.21 -13.92
C GLY A 140 1.22 -8.22 -13.16
N VAL A 141 1.82 -9.24 -12.55
CA VAL A 141 1.13 -10.23 -11.71
C VAL A 141 0.52 -9.57 -10.48
N THR A 142 1.25 -8.64 -9.85
CA THR A 142 0.74 -7.83 -8.72
C THR A 142 -0.46 -6.99 -9.15
N GLY A 143 -0.38 -6.34 -10.32
CA GLY A 143 -1.47 -5.54 -10.89
C GLY A 143 -2.73 -6.37 -11.20
N LEU A 144 -2.56 -7.59 -11.74
CA LEU A 144 -3.66 -8.52 -11.95
C LEU A 144 -4.34 -8.92 -10.63
N ALA A 145 -3.57 -9.11 -9.56
CA ALA A 145 -4.12 -9.39 -8.23
C ALA A 145 -4.94 -8.21 -7.69
N VAL A 146 -4.45 -6.98 -7.87
CA VAL A 146 -5.15 -5.76 -7.46
C VAL A 146 -6.45 -5.58 -8.23
N MET A 147 -6.44 -5.79 -9.55
CA MET A 147 -7.62 -5.66 -10.41
C MET A 147 -8.64 -6.80 -10.20
N GLY A 148 -8.15 -8.03 -10.08
CA GLY A 148 -8.99 -9.22 -9.92
C GLY A 148 -9.49 -9.42 -8.50
N GLY A 149 -8.81 -8.84 -7.49
CA GLY A 149 -9.14 -9.02 -6.09
C GLY A 149 -10.58 -8.72 -5.72
N PRO A 150 -11.14 -7.57 -6.08
CA PRO A 150 -12.54 -7.25 -5.81
C PRO A 150 -13.53 -8.24 -6.43
N VAL A 151 -13.24 -8.73 -7.63
CA VAL A 151 -14.10 -9.72 -8.32
C VAL A 151 -14.00 -11.09 -7.64
N ILE A 152 -12.78 -11.55 -7.36
CA ILE A 152 -12.55 -12.83 -6.68
C ILE A 152 -13.14 -12.78 -5.27
N GLY A 153 -12.90 -11.70 -4.52
CA GLY A 153 -13.45 -11.50 -3.19
C GLY A 153 -14.95 -11.49 -3.17
N GLY A 154 -15.56 -10.76 -4.10
CA GLY A 154 -17.01 -10.71 -4.27
C GLY A 154 -17.61 -12.06 -4.65
N ALA A 155 -16.98 -12.78 -5.59
CA ALA A 155 -17.42 -14.10 -6.04
C ALA A 155 -17.37 -15.12 -4.89
N VAL A 156 -16.25 -15.18 -4.17
CA VAL A 156 -16.07 -16.13 -3.05
C VAL A 156 -16.99 -15.79 -1.89
N ALA A 157 -17.12 -14.53 -1.53
CA ALA A 157 -18.00 -14.10 -0.43
C ALA A 157 -19.48 -14.35 -0.73
N GLN A 158 -19.88 -14.28 -2.00
CA GLN A 158 -21.26 -14.50 -2.44
C GLN A 158 -21.59 -15.98 -2.69
N ALA A 159 -20.69 -16.72 -3.36
CA ALA A 159 -20.97 -18.09 -3.81
C ALA A 159 -20.72 -19.15 -2.74
N ILE A 160 -19.79 -18.88 -1.79
CA ILE A 160 -19.38 -19.86 -0.78
C ILE A 160 -19.63 -19.30 0.62
N ALA A 161 -18.66 -18.55 1.15
CA ALA A 161 -18.75 -17.83 2.42
C ALA A 161 -17.51 -16.92 2.57
N TRP A 162 -17.61 -15.83 3.36
CA TRP A 162 -16.51 -14.89 3.56
C TRP A 162 -15.21 -15.53 4.10
N PRO A 163 -15.18 -16.58 4.96
CA PRO A 163 -13.92 -17.15 5.43
C PRO A 163 -13.05 -17.74 4.32
N TRP A 164 -13.65 -18.13 3.20
CA TRP A 164 -12.92 -18.71 2.07
C TRP A 164 -11.99 -17.72 1.37
N ILE A 165 -12.22 -16.40 1.53
CA ILE A 165 -11.25 -15.39 1.03
C ILE A 165 -9.88 -15.56 1.69
N PHE A 166 -9.85 -16.01 2.93
CA PHE A 166 -8.62 -16.30 3.69
C PHE A 166 -8.10 -17.71 3.41
N TRP A 167 -9.00 -18.71 3.34
CA TRP A 167 -8.62 -20.07 3.03
C TRP A 167 -7.91 -20.23 1.69
N LEU A 168 -8.15 -19.36 0.70
CA LEU A 168 -7.44 -19.35 -0.59
C LEU A 168 -5.92 -19.28 -0.44
N ASN A 169 -5.42 -18.58 0.57
CA ASN A 169 -3.99 -18.41 0.78
C ASN A 169 -3.30 -19.68 1.30
N VAL A 170 -4.02 -20.52 2.05
CA VAL A 170 -3.44 -21.67 2.76
C VAL A 170 -2.90 -22.73 1.80
N PRO A 171 -3.67 -23.27 0.83
CA PRO A 171 -3.14 -24.27 -0.10
C PRO A 171 -2.01 -23.72 -0.97
N ILE A 172 -2.08 -22.44 -1.37
CA ILE A 172 -1.02 -21.80 -2.16
C ILE A 172 0.27 -21.78 -1.34
N GLY A 173 0.23 -21.35 -0.08
CA GLY A 173 1.41 -21.29 0.77
C GLY A 173 1.97 -22.65 1.13
N LEU A 174 1.13 -23.66 1.39
CA LEU A 174 1.59 -25.03 1.65
C LEU A 174 2.41 -25.61 0.49
N VAL A 175 2.03 -25.29 -0.75
CA VAL A 175 2.80 -25.68 -1.95
C VAL A 175 4.03 -24.80 -2.13
N MET A 176 3.92 -23.50 -1.85
CA MET A 176 5.02 -22.56 -2.05
C MET A 176 6.18 -22.76 -1.09
N ILE A 177 5.95 -23.07 0.18
CA ILE A 177 7.02 -23.20 1.18
C ILE A 177 8.07 -24.23 0.76
N PRO A 178 7.73 -25.51 0.45
CA PRO A 178 8.71 -26.49 0.00
C PRO A 178 9.37 -26.10 -1.33
N LEU A 179 8.62 -25.49 -2.27
CA LEU A 179 9.19 -25.03 -3.53
C LEU A 179 10.20 -23.89 -3.33
N VAL A 180 9.92 -22.92 -2.47
CA VAL A 180 10.84 -21.83 -2.11
C VAL A 180 12.12 -22.42 -1.53
N LEU A 181 11.99 -23.35 -0.57
CA LEU A 181 13.14 -23.99 0.07
C LEU A 181 13.95 -24.91 -0.86
N ALA A 182 13.32 -25.51 -1.88
CA ALA A 182 13.99 -26.43 -2.80
C ALA A 182 14.56 -25.72 -4.05
N ARG A 183 13.91 -24.67 -4.57
CA ARG A 183 14.20 -24.10 -5.88
C ARG A 183 14.91 -22.74 -5.85
N ILE A 184 14.80 -21.99 -4.76
CA ILE A 184 15.51 -20.71 -4.60
C ILE A 184 16.90 -20.98 -4.00
N PRO A 185 18.00 -20.47 -4.60
CA PRO A 185 19.33 -20.64 -4.07
C PRO A 185 19.49 -20.01 -2.67
N VAL A 186 20.35 -20.62 -1.85
CA VAL A 186 20.75 -20.03 -0.56
C VAL A 186 21.69 -18.87 -0.85
N GLY A 187 21.25 -17.64 -0.56
CA GLY A 187 22.15 -16.49 -0.56
C GLY A 187 22.87 -16.36 0.77
N ALA A 188 24.13 -15.93 0.74
CA ALA A 188 24.84 -15.55 1.94
C ALA A 188 24.15 -14.34 2.60
N GLY A 189 23.79 -14.47 3.88
CA GLY A 189 23.28 -13.36 4.68
C GLY A 189 24.34 -12.27 4.83
N ARG A 190 23.91 -11.00 4.76
CA ARG A 190 24.74 -9.84 5.11
C ARG A 190 24.31 -9.33 6.48
N ARG A 191 25.25 -8.85 7.30
CA ARG A 191 24.90 -8.18 8.57
C ARG A 191 24.17 -6.87 8.26
N ALA A 192 22.84 -6.90 8.25
CA ALA A 192 22.01 -5.72 8.21
C ALA A 192 21.71 -5.26 9.64
N PRO A 193 21.80 -3.96 9.94
CA PRO A 193 21.42 -3.44 11.24
C PRO A 193 19.92 -3.55 11.46
N LEU A 194 19.54 -3.81 12.71
CA LEU A 194 18.16 -3.73 13.18
C LEU A 194 18.06 -2.53 14.10
N ASP A 195 17.02 -1.75 13.96
CA ASP A 195 16.68 -0.64 14.85
C ASP A 195 15.41 -0.96 15.64
N PRO A 196 15.51 -1.71 16.74
CA PRO A 196 14.34 -2.07 17.55
C PRO A 196 13.71 -0.86 18.24
N VAL A 197 14.49 0.17 18.57
CA VAL A 197 13.98 1.38 19.21
C VAL A 197 13.16 2.19 18.19
N GLY A 198 13.71 2.43 16.99
CA GLY A 198 12.97 3.06 15.91
C GLY A 198 11.69 2.32 15.54
N LEU A 199 11.73 0.98 15.51
CA LEU A 199 10.55 0.16 15.25
C LEU A 199 9.46 0.35 16.33
N VAL A 200 9.81 0.32 17.61
CA VAL A 200 8.85 0.47 18.73
C VAL A 200 8.25 1.88 18.69
N LEU A 201 9.07 2.91 18.50
CA LEU A 201 8.63 4.30 18.43
C LEU A 201 7.69 4.55 17.21
N ALA A 202 8.07 4.04 16.03
CA ALA A 202 7.24 4.17 14.83
C ALA A 202 5.90 3.42 14.97
N THR A 203 5.95 2.20 15.50
CA THR A 203 4.75 1.38 15.72
C THR A 203 3.83 2.02 16.75
N GLY A 204 4.37 2.41 17.91
CA GLY A 204 3.60 3.06 18.97
C GLY A 204 3.00 4.40 18.53
N GLY A 205 3.78 5.21 17.81
CA GLY A 205 3.32 6.47 17.24
C GLY A 205 2.17 6.29 16.27
N ALA A 206 2.35 5.41 15.27
CA ALA A 206 1.32 5.15 14.27
C ALA A 206 0.07 4.50 14.88
N LEU A 207 0.24 3.54 15.80
CA LEU A 207 -0.88 2.89 16.49
C LEU A 207 -1.67 3.90 17.34
N GLY A 208 -0.99 4.75 18.12
CA GLY A 208 -1.65 5.76 18.96
C GLY A 208 -2.46 6.74 18.14
N LEU A 209 -1.91 7.24 17.02
CA LEU A 209 -2.63 8.17 16.13
C LEU A 209 -3.84 7.50 15.48
N VAL A 210 -3.70 6.29 14.97
CA VAL A 210 -4.80 5.56 14.32
C VAL A 210 -5.87 5.18 15.33
N TRP A 211 -5.47 4.75 16.52
CA TRP A 211 -6.40 4.47 17.62
C TRP A 211 -7.23 5.69 17.97
N ALA A 212 -6.58 6.85 18.14
CA ALA A 212 -7.28 8.10 18.43
C ALA A 212 -8.31 8.46 17.36
N LEU A 213 -7.94 8.36 16.06
CA LEU A 213 -8.86 8.64 14.94
C LEU A 213 -10.09 7.72 14.95
N ILE A 214 -9.89 6.42 15.17
CA ILE A 214 -11.00 5.44 15.17
C ILE A 214 -11.89 5.61 16.39
N ARG A 215 -11.31 5.81 17.59
CA ARG A 215 -12.06 5.94 18.84
C ARG A 215 -12.80 7.25 18.97
N ALA A 216 -12.25 8.34 18.41
CA ALA A 216 -12.88 9.66 18.46
C ALA A 216 -14.33 9.67 17.96
N ASN A 217 -14.68 8.79 17.01
CA ASN A 217 -16.03 8.67 16.46
C ASN A 217 -17.05 8.08 17.45
N GLY A 218 -16.60 7.23 18.38
CA GLY A 218 -17.48 6.58 19.36
C GLY A 218 -17.61 7.34 20.68
N ILE A 219 -16.52 7.96 21.14
CA ILE A 219 -16.44 8.56 22.49
C ILE A 219 -16.16 10.07 22.48
N GLY A 220 -16.05 10.68 21.29
CA GLY A 220 -15.81 12.11 21.09
C GLY A 220 -14.34 12.52 21.13
N TRP A 221 -14.02 13.59 20.40
CA TRP A 221 -12.65 14.13 20.24
C TRP A 221 -12.05 14.68 21.53
N ALA A 222 -12.90 15.16 22.44
CA ALA A 222 -12.50 15.73 23.74
C ALA A 222 -12.34 14.67 24.84
N SER A 223 -12.56 13.39 24.55
CA SER A 223 -12.43 12.35 25.58
C SER A 223 -10.97 12.19 26.04
N PRO A 224 -10.72 11.93 27.33
CA PRO A 224 -9.36 11.72 27.86
C PRO A 224 -8.61 10.59 27.12
N GLU A 225 -9.31 9.51 26.72
CA GLU A 225 -8.71 8.41 25.97
C GLU A 225 -8.19 8.87 24.60
N VAL A 226 -8.98 9.66 23.87
CA VAL A 226 -8.59 10.17 22.55
C VAL A 226 -7.45 11.18 22.66
N LEU A 227 -7.53 12.10 23.62
CA LEU A 227 -6.48 13.11 23.84
C LEU A 227 -5.16 12.48 24.27
N THR A 228 -5.19 11.49 25.16
CA THR A 228 -3.96 10.79 25.62
C THR A 228 -3.35 9.92 24.53
N THR A 229 -4.16 9.19 23.76
CA THR A 229 -3.65 8.36 22.65
C THR A 229 -3.15 9.22 21.48
N LEU A 230 -3.82 10.32 21.17
CA LEU A 230 -3.38 11.29 20.16
C LEU A 230 -2.07 11.97 20.58
N GLY A 231 -2.01 12.50 21.81
CA GLY A 231 -0.82 13.15 22.37
C GLY A 231 0.35 12.18 22.49
N GLY A 232 0.09 10.97 22.99
CA GLY A 232 1.08 9.89 23.07
C GLY A 232 1.59 9.47 21.69
N GLY A 233 0.69 9.33 20.70
CA GLY A 233 1.04 9.03 19.33
C GLY A 233 1.92 10.10 18.68
N LEU A 234 1.58 11.37 18.87
CA LEU A 234 2.40 12.50 18.39
C LEU A 234 3.78 12.54 19.10
N LEU A 235 3.81 12.32 20.41
CA LEU A 235 5.04 12.29 21.18
C LEU A 235 5.98 11.16 20.71
N LEU A 236 5.44 9.95 20.56
CA LEU A 236 6.21 8.80 20.04
C LEU A 236 6.69 9.03 18.60
N GLY A 237 5.87 9.65 17.75
CA GLY A 237 6.27 10.04 16.39
C GLY A 237 7.40 11.08 16.39
N ALA A 238 7.33 12.08 17.27
CA ALA A 238 8.41 13.05 17.46
C ALA A 238 9.67 12.39 18.01
N ALA A 239 9.53 11.49 18.99
CA ALA A 239 10.63 10.71 19.54
C ALA A 239 11.27 9.79 18.48
N PHE A 240 10.47 9.19 17.59
CA PHE A 240 10.97 8.44 16.43
C PHE A 240 11.87 9.31 15.54
N VAL A 241 11.39 10.48 15.14
CA VAL A 241 12.19 11.40 14.31
C VAL A 241 13.47 11.82 15.03
N ALA A 242 13.39 12.14 16.33
CA ALA A 242 14.55 12.52 17.14
C ALA A 242 15.56 11.36 17.28
N TRP A 243 15.07 10.12 17.41
CA TRP A 243 15.89 8.91 17.44
C TRP A 243 16.61 8.69 16.10
N GLU A 244 15.88 8.69 15.00
CA GLU A 244 16.40 8.47 13.65
C GLU A 244 17.44 9.51 13.21
N LEU A 245 17.37 10.73 13.75
CA LEU A 245 18.38 11.77 13.54
C LEU A 245 19.70 11.49 14.27
N ARG A 246 19.66 10.70 15.36
CA ARG A 246 20.82 10.40 16.24
C ARG A 246 21.34 8.98 16.07
N ALA A 247 20.49 8.06 15.61
CA ALA A 247 20.85 6.65 15.46
C ALA A 247 22.06 6.48 14.52
N ALA A 248 23.00 5.64 14.91
CA ALA A 248 24.19 5.34 14.08
C ALA A 248 23.79 4.60 12.78
N GLN A 249 22.73 3.81 12.85
CA GLN A 249 22.19 3.02 11.73
C GLN A 249 20.67 3.15 11.70
N PRO A 250 20.16 4.30 11.23
CA PRO A 250 18.75 4.59 11.24
C PRO A 250 17.97 3.67 10.30
N MET A 251 16.77 3.26 10.69
CA MET A 251 15.83 2.50 9.85
C MET A 251 15.34 3.37 8.68
N VAL A 252 15.05 4.65 8.97
CA VAL A 252 14.63 5.66 7.99
C VAL A 252 15.62 6.83 8.02
N PRO A 253 16.57 6.94 7.08
CA PRO A 253 17.54 8.03 7.08
C PRO A 253 16.89 9.40 6.87
N MET A 254 16.64 10.14 7.95
CA MET A 254 16.01 11.47 7.92
C MET A 254 16.74 12.47 7.03
N ARG A 255 18.05 12.25 6.78
CA ARG A 255 18.86 13.08 5.85
C ARG A 255 18.29 13.08 4.42
N LEU A 256 17.64 12.00 3.99
CA LEU A 256 17.01 11.92 2.66
C LEU A 256 15.86 12.92 2.51
N PHE A 257 15.15 13.25 3.59
CA PHE A 257 14.06 14.23 3.58
C PHE A 257 14.54 15.70 3.40
N ARG A 258 15.84 15.95 3.49
CA ARG A 258 16.42 17.25 3.09
C ARG A 258 16.29 17.49 1.58
N SER A 259 16.22 16.44 0.78
CA SER A 259 15.92 16.54 -0.64
C SER A 259 14.43 16.86 -0.83
N ARG A 260 14.15 18.02 -1.45
CA ARG A 260 12.77 18.43 -1.78
C ARG A 260 12.03 17.37 -2.62
N ALA A 261 12.73 16.74 -3.56
CA ALA A 261 12.14 15.71 -4.41
C ALA A 261 11.76 14.46 -3.59
N PHE A 262 12.63 14.02 -2.67
CA PHE A 262 12.36 12.89 -1.79
C PHE A 262 11.19 13.17 -0.83
N ALA A 263 11.22 14.32 -0.14
CA ALA A 263 10.15 14.71 0.78
C ALA A 263 8.81 14.86 0.05
N ALA A 264 8.77 15.62 -1.05
CA ALA A 264 7.56 15.85 -1.83
C ALA A 264 7.03 14.54 -2.46
N GLY A 265 7.89 13.69 -3.01
CA GLY A 265 7.52 12.39 -3.57
C GLY A 265 6.90 11.45 -2.52
N ASN A 266 7.49 11.41 -1.32
CA ASN A 266 6.98 10.60 -0.20
C ASN A 266 5.66 11.16 0.35
N THR A 267 5.52 12.49 0.52
CA THR A 267 4.26 13.13 0.95
C THR A 267 3.15 12.89 -0.07
N ALA A 268 3.44 13.09 -1.36
CA ALA A 268 2.48 12.81 -2.43
C ALA A 268 2.11 11.33 -2.47
N GLY A 269 3.07 10.41 -2.29
CA GLY A 269 2.84 8.98 -2.18
C GLY A 269 1.96 8.61 -0.98
N PHE A 270 2.23 9.19 0.20
CA PHE A 270 1.39 9.01 1.38
C PHE A 270 -0.07 9.42 1.12
N CYS A 271 -0.29 10.65 0.62
CA CYS A 271 -1.62 11.16 0.28
C CYS A 271 -2.31 10.31 -0.80
N LEU A 272 -1.58 9.92 -1.84
CA LEU A 272 -2.07 9.07 -2.93
C LEU A 272 -2.64 7.74 -2.40
N PHE A 273 -1.89 7.07 -1.53
CA PHE A 273 -2.34 5.79 -0.97
C PHE A 273 -3.40 5.97 0.13
N ALA A 274 -3.42 7.11 0.82
CA ALA A 274 -4.54 7.48 1.69
C ALA A 274 -5.85 7.59 0.88
N VAL A 275 -5.80 8.26 -0.26
CA VAL A 275 -6.94 8.35 -1.20
C VAL A 275 -7.34 6.98 -1.72
N LEU A 276 -6.38 6.19 -2.18
CA LEU A 276 -6.65 4.89 -2.80
C LEU A 276 -7.34 3.93 -1.82
N PHE A 277 -6.81 3.78 -0.60
CA PHE A 277 -7.37 2.87 0.39
C PHE A 277 -8.70 3.40 0.97
N GLY A 278 -8.84 4.70 1.20
CA GLY A 278 -10.10 5.31 1.61
C GLY A 278 -11.19 5.13 0.55
N LEU A 279 -10.88 5.39 -0.73
CA LEU A 279 -11.80 5.17 -1.84
C LEU A 279 -12.23 3.70 -1.94
N VAL A 280 -11.30 2.76 -1.92
CA VAL A 280 -11.58 1.32 -2.04
C VAL A 280 -12.44 0.84 -0.87
N PHE A 281 -12.12 1.27 0.35
CA PHE A 281 -12.85 0.92 1.57
C PHE A 281 -14.32 1.35 1.48
N PHE A 282 -14.59 2.59 1.12
CA PHE A 282 -15.95 3.11 1.07
C PHE A 282 -16.71 2.76 -0.21
N MET A 283 -16.04 2.68 -1.37
CA MET A 283 -16.71 2.39 -2.63
C MET A 283 -17.29 0.99 -2.67
N ALA A 284 -16.55 -0.03 -2.20
CA ALA A 284 -17.06 -1.40 -2.11
C ALA A 284 -18.32 -1.49 -1.22
N GLN A 285 -18.35 -0.73 -0.13
CA GLN A 285 -19.48 -0.67 0.80
C GLN A 285 -20.65 0.17 0.24
N PHE A 286 -20.36 1.27 -0.47
CA PHE A 286 -21.38 2.08 -1.14
C PHE A 286 -22.15 1.28 -2.18
N LEU A 287 -21.43 0.50 -3.00
CA LEU A 287 -22.06 -0.38 -3.99
C LEU A 287 -22.96 -1.44 -3.35
N GLN A 288 -22.55 -1.99 -2.20
CA GLN A 288 -23.31 -3.03 -1.52
C GLN A 288 -24.40 -2.46 -0.59
N THR A 289 -24.05 -1.58 0.33
CA THR A 289 -24.95 -1.06 1.36
C THR A 289 -25.79 0.10 0.84
N GLY A 290 -25.20 1.00 0.04
CA GLY A 290 -25.89 2.17 -0.51
C GLY A 290 -26.75 1.86 -1.71
N LEU A 291 -26.25 1.05 -2.67
CA LEU A 291 -26.92 0.74 -3.92
C LEU A 291 -27.51 -0.68 -3.99
N GLY A 292 -27.30 -1.54 -2.98
CA GLY A 292 -27.92 -2.85 -2.87
C GLY A 292 -27.35 -3.93 -3.80
N PHE A 293 -26.17 -3.73 -4.42
CA PHE A 293 -25.55 -4.77 -5.23
C PHE A 293 -25.00 -5.90 -4.36
N GLY A 294 -25.04 -7.13 -4.84
CA GLY A 294 -24.34 -8.23 -4.19
C GLY A 294 -22.82 -8.07 -4.25
N PRO A 295 -22.06 -8.83 -3.42
CA PRO A 295 -20.61 -8.72 -3.35
C PRO A 295 -19.89 -8.86 -4.70
N LEU A 296 -20.27 -9.85 -5.51
CA LEU A 296 -19.74 -10.04 -6.87
C LEU A 296 -20.11 -8.85 -7.77
N GLY A 297 -21.38 -8.41 -7.70
CA GLY A 297 -21.86 -7.26 -8.44
C GLY A 297 -21.08 -5.97 -8.11
N ALA A 298 -20.74 -5.77 -6.86
CA ALA A 298 -19.88 -4.66 -6.42
C ALA A 298 -18.44 -4.81 -6.96
N GLY A 299 -17.85 -6.01 -6.85
CA GLY A 299 -16.51 -6.29 -7.37
C GLY A 299 -16.38 -6.01 -8.88
N LEU A 300 -17.34 -6.44 -9.68
CA LEU A 300 -17.37 -6.18 -11.13
C LEU A 300 -17.50 -4.69 -11.44
N ARG A 301 -18.25 -3.94 -10.63
CA ARG A 301 -18.47 -2.50 -10.81
C ARG A 301 -17.28 -1.62 -10.40
N LEU A 302 -16.32 -2.19 -9.69
CA LEU A 302 -15.03 -1.52 -9.42
C LEU A 302 -14.05 -1.63 -10.59
N LEU A 303 -14.25 -2.57 -11.53
CA LEU A 303 -13.32 -2.81 -12.65
C LEU A 303 -13.02 -1.58 -13.50
N PRO A 304 -13.96 -0.69 -13.87
CA PRO A 304 -13.63 0.49 -14.68
C PRO A 304 -12.57 1.38 -14.04
N GLY A 305 -12.62 1.56 -12.70
CA GLY A 305 -11.59 2.29 -11.97
C GLY A 305 -10.23 1.58 -11.96
N TRP A 306 -10.22 0.26 -11.77
CA TRP A 306 -8.98 -0.53 -11.78
C TRP A 306 -8.40 -0.74 -13.18
N ALA A 307 -9.23 -0.80 -14.23
CA ALA A 307 -8.78 -0.91 -15.61
C ALA A 307 -7.93 0.29 -16.04
N THR A 308 -8.18 1.48 -15.48
CA THR A 308 -7.33 2.65 -15.73
C THR A 308 -5.89 2.42 -15.29
N LEU A 309 -5.65 1.67 -14.20
CA LEU A 309 -4.30 1.35 -13.74
C LEU A 309 -3.55 0.48 -14.75
N ALA A 310 -4.22 -0.49 -15.35
CA ALA A 310 -3.60 -1.38 -16.34
C ALA A 310 -3.24 -0.65 -17.64
N VAL A 311 -4.06 0.34 -18.04
CA VAL A 311 -3.87 1.09 -19.30
C VAL A 311 -2.98 2.32 -19.10
N ILE A 312 -3.21 3.10 -18.07
CA ILE A 312 -2.59 4.41 -17.87
C ILE A 312 -1.22 4.32 -17.20
N ALA A 313 -0.99 3.37 -16.26
CA ALA A 313 0.30 3.31 -15.56
C ALA A 313 1.51 3.03 -16.47
N PRO A 314 1.43 2.16 -17.49
CA PRO A 314 2.50 2.02 -18.48
C PRO A 314 2.73 3.31 -19.29
N LEU A 315 1.65 4.00 -19.66
CA LEU A 315 1.72 5.27 -20.37
C LEU A 315 2.33 6.38 -19.51
N ALA A 316 2.01 6.41 -18.22
CA ALA A 316 2.57 7.37 -17.27
C ALA A 316 4.10 7.26 -17.19
N GLY A 317 4.66 6.04 -17.22
CA GLY A 317 6.11 5.81 -17.26
C GLY A 317 6.77 6.42 -18.49
N SER A 318 6.19 6.24 -19.68
CA SER A 318 6.70 6.81 -20.93
C SER A 318 6.49 8.34 -20.99
N LEU A 319 5.40 8.83 -20.43
CA LEU A 319 5.06 10.26 -20.41
C LEU A 319 5.91 11.03 -19.39
N ALA A 320 6.42 10.38 -18.34
CA ALA A 320 7.27 10.98 -17.32
C ALA A 320 8.54 11.63 -17.92
N SER A 321 9.09 11.06 -18.98
CA SER A 321 10.24 11.62 -19.69
C SER A 321 9.89 12.89 -20.49
N ARG A 322 8.63 13.03 -20.93
CA ARG A 322 8.17 14.15 -21.78
C ARG A 322 7.56 15.29 -20.95
N VAL A 323 6.70 14.97 -20.01
CA VAL A 323 5.89 15.93 -19.23
C VAL A 323 6.57 16.28 -17.88
N GLY A 324 7.33 15.36 -17.34
CA GLY A 324 7.99 15.49 -16.03
C GLY A 324 7.14 14.98 -14.87
N LEU A 325 7.83 14.53 -13.81
CA LEU A 325 7.19 13.90 -12.64
C LEU A 325 6.27 14.86 -11.88
N ARG A 326 6.65 16.14 -11.78
CA ARG A 326 5.88 17.18 -11.12
C ARG A 326 4.45 17.27 -11.65
N LEU A 327 4.28 17.38 -12.97
CA LEU A 327 2.96 17.52 -13.60
C LEU A 327 2.14 16.24 -13.52
N LEU A 328 2.78 15.07 -13.62
CA LEU A 328 2.08 13.78 -13.48
C LEU A 328 1.57 13.55 -12.06
N ILE A 329 2.32 13.93 -11.03
CA ILE A 329 1.88 13.81 -9.63
C ILE A 329 0.75 14.80 -9.36
N SER A 330 1.00 16.09 -9.61
CA SER A 330 0.05 17.16 -9.26
C SER A 330 -1.23 17.07 -10.10
N GLY A 331 -1.09 16.91 -11.41
CA GLY A 331 -2.23 16.78 -12.32
C GLY A 331 -3.01 15.48 -12.10
N GLY A 332 -2.30 14.37 -11.82
CA GLY A 332 -2.93 13.10 -11.49
C GLY A 332 -3.75 13.19 -10.21
N LEU A 333 -3.18 13.72 -9.12
CA LEU A 333 -3.89 13.86 -7.85
C LEU A 333 -5.01 14.92 -7.92
N ALA A 334 -4.85 15.99 -8.71
CA ALA A 334 -5.91 16.94 -8.97
C ALA A 334 -7.08 16.29 -9.75
N ALA A 335 -6.78 15.47 -10.76
CA ALA A 335 -7.80 14.71 -11.47
C ALA A 335 -8.51 13.71 -10.56
N ALA A 336 -7.76 13.03 -9.67
CA ALA A 336 -8.35 12.16 -8.66
C ALA A 336 -9.30 12.94 -7.74
N ALA A 337 -8.91 14.14 -7.28
CA ALA A 337 -9.77 15.00 -6.46
C ALA A 337 -11.05 15.38 -7.20
N VAL A 338 -10.98 15.74 -8.48
CA VAL A 338 -12.15 16.05 -9.32
C VAL A 338 -13.10 14.85 -9.37
N GLY A 339 -12.60 13.63 -9.65
CA GLY A 339 -13.41 12.42 -9.67
C GLY A 339 -14.07 12.12 -8.32
N LEU A 340 -13.35 12.31 -7.22
CA LEU A 340 -13.86 12.11 -5.86
C LEU A 340 -14.95 13.13 -5.47
N ILE A 341 -14.73 14.41 -5.78
CA ILE A 341 -15.75 15.45 -5.57
C ILE A 341 -16.99 15.16 -6.42
N TRP A 342 -16.81 14.76 -7.67
CA TRP A 342 -17.93 14.38 -8.53
C TRP A 342 -18.71 13.21 -7.94
N MET A 343 -18.05 12.15 -7.45
CA MET A 343 -18.71 11.04 -6.76
C MET A 343 -19.46 11.52 -5.52
N ALA A 344 -18.86 12.42 -4.72
CA ALA A 344 -19.51 12.98 -3.55
C ALA A 344 -20.80 13.73 -3.86
N LEU A 345 -20.81 14.52 -4.95
CA LEU A 345 -21.94 15.35 -5.35
C LEU A 345 -23.11 14.54 -5.95
N ILE A 346 -22.82 13.44 -6.64
CA ILE A 346 -23.87 12.62 -7.27
C ILE A 346 -24.39 11.51 -6.37
N ALA A 347 -23.73 11.28 -5.20
CA ALA A 347 -24.08 10.19 -4.30
C ALA A 347 -25.52 10.34 -3.80
N ARG A 348 -26.36 9.34 -4.13
CA ARG A 348 -27.76 9.23 -3.68
C ARG A 348 -28.20 7.77 -3.69
N THR A 349 -29.25 7.47 -2.95
CA THR A 349 -29.92 6.16 -3.04
C THR A 349 -30.52 5.99 -4.42
N GLY A 350 -30.40 4.75 -4.96
CA GLY A 350 -30.91 4.47 -6.29
C GLY A 350 -30.12 5.11 -7.45
N LEU A 351 -28.89 5.59 -7.19
CA LEU A 351 -28.03 6.12 -8.24
C LEU A 351 -27.80 5.09 -9.35
N PRO A 352 -28.14 5.37 -10.61
CA PRO A 352 -27.83 4.48 -11.72
C PRO A 352 -26.32 4.30 -11.85
N TYR A 353 -25.85 3.07 -11.93
CA TYR A 353 -24.43 2.74 -11.95
C TYR A 353 -23.64 3.47 -13.05
N TRP A 354 -24.25 3.65 -14.24
CA TRP A 354 -23.58 4.32 -15.35
C TRP A 354 -23.15 5.76 -15.03
N GLN A 355 -23.85 6.45 -14.10
CA GLN A 355 -23.45 7.79 -13.64
C GLN A 355 -22.22 7.76 -12.74
N LEU A 356 -21.92 6.62 -12.10
CA LEU A 356 -20.74 6.44 -11.26
C LEU A 356 -19.48 6.12 -12.07
N VAL A 357 -19.63 5.56 -13.28
CA VAL A 357 -18.51 5.15 -14.14
C VAL A 357 -17.58 6.31 -14.51
N PRO A 358 -18.07 7.47 -15.04
CA PRO A 358 -17.21 8.56 -15.41
C PRO A 358 -16.34 9.10 -14.25
N PRO A 359 -16.89 9.45 -13.08
CA PRO A 359 -16.06 9.94 -11.99
C PRO A 359 -15.10 8.87 -11.45
N LEU A 360 -15.48 7.57 -11.47
CA LEU A 360 -14.60 6.47 -11.08
C LEU A 360 -13.41 6.33 -12.05
N VAL A 361 -13.64 6.48 -13.36
CA VAL A 361 -12.60 6.47 -14.39
C VAL A 361 -11.69 7.69 -14.25
N VAL A 362 -12.24 8.88 -13.99
CA VAL A 362 -11.46 10.10 -13.77
C VAL A 362 -10.56 9.97 -12.56
N ALA A 363 -11.11 9.51 -11.42
CA ALA A 363 -10.33 9.29 -10.21
C ALA A 363 -9.24 8.22 -10.41
N GLY A 364 -9.60 7.08 -11.02
CA GLY A 364 -8.68 6.00 -11.33
C GLY A 364 -7.55 6.41 -12.28
N THR A 365 -7.85 7.19 -13.32
CA THR A 365 -6.85 7.75 -14.24
C THR A 365 -5.87 8.67 -13.50
N GLY A 366 -6.38 9.54 -12.63
CA GLY A 366 -5.56 10.42 -11.83
C GLY A 366 -4.58 9.65 -10.93
N VAL A 367 -5.08 8.66 -10.19
CA VAL A 367 -4.27 7.76 -9.35
C VAL A 367 -3.22 7.02 -10.19
N SER A 368 -3.61 6.53 -11.38
CA SER A 368 -2.73 5.74 -12.26
C SER A 368 -1.55 6.56 -12.81
N PHE A 369 -1.73 7.86 -13.07
CA PHE A 369 -0.63 8.76 -13.41
C PHE A 369 0.28 9.04 -12.22
N ALA A 370 -0.28 9.22 -11.03
CA ALA A 370 0.46 9.64 -9.84
C ALA A 370 1.31 8.53 -9.24
N ILE A 371 0.89 7.24 -9.28
CA ILE A 371 1.61 6.11 -8.65
C ILE A 371 3.06 6.01 -9.12
N PRO A 372 3.36 5.78 -10.42
CA PRO A 372 4.75 5.63 -10.86
C PRO A 372 5.53 6.94 -10.75
N ALA A 373 4.87 8.08 -10.89
CA ALA A 373 5.51 9.38 -10.82
C ALA A 373 5.97 9.72 -9.39
N ALA A 374 5.15 9.46 -8.35
CA ALA A 374 5.52 9.69 -6.96
C ALA A 374 6.69 8.79 -6.52
N GLN A 375 6.64 7.50 -6.90
CA GLN A 375 7.73 6.57 -6.65
C GLN A 375 9.02 7.01 -7.37
N GLY A 376 8.90 7.42 -8.64
CA GLY A 376 10.03 7.93 -9.41
C GLY A 376 10.65 9.18 -8.79
N ALA A 377 9.84 10.13 -8.30
CA ALA A 377 10.33 11.34 -7.63
C ALA A 377 11.12 11.02 -6.36
N ALA A 378 10.65 10.05 -5.56
CA ALA A 378 11.38 9.61 -4.37
C ALA A 378 12.70 8.92 -4.71
N MET A 379 12.80 8.19 -5.83
CA MET A 379 14.01 7.44 -6.20
C MET A 379 15.08 8.30 -6.89
N ILE A 380 14.69 9.26 -7.74
CA ILE A 380 15.66 10.13 -8.46
C ILE A 380 16.47 11.00 -7.50
N ALA A 381 15.93 11.29 -6.32
CA ALA A 381 16.54 12.21 -5.34
C ALA A 381 17.65 11.58 -4.49
N VAL A 382 17.95 10.27 -4.67
CA VAL A 382 18.84 9.53 -3.77
C VAL A 382 20.03 8.90 -4.50
N PRO A 383 21.22 8.83 -3.87
CA PRO A 383 22.36 8.10 -4.41
C PRO A 383 22.02 6.62 -4.63
N SER A 384 22.65 5.98 -5.61
CA SER A 384 22.42 4.58 -5.97
C SER A 384 22.56 3.61 -4.78
N ALA A 385 23.50 3.88 -3.87
CA ALA A 385 23.70 3.08 -2.65
C ALA A 385 22.53 3.15 -1.66
N ALA A 386 21.69 4.21 -1.71
CA ALA A 386 20.57 4.44 -0.80
C ALA A 386 19.21 4.07 -1.41
N ILE A 387 19.14 3.63 -2.68
CA ILE A 387 17.89 3.31 -3.38
C ILE A 387 17.06 2.25 -2.63
N GLY A 388 17.70 1.23 -2.08
CA GLY A 388 17.01 0.19 -1.31
C GLY A 388 16.29 0.75 -0.09
N THR A 389 16.97 1.58 0.70
CA THR A 389 16.40 2.23 1.90
C THR A 389 15.32 3.25 1.52
N ALA A 390 15.55 4.02 0.46
CA ALA A 390 14.58 4.98 -0.06
C ALA A 390 13.28 4.29 -0.53
N SER A 391 13.40 3.17 -1.24
CA SER A 391 12.27 2.35 -1.66
C SER A 391 11.52 1.74 -0.47
N GLY A 392 12.25 1.26 0.53
CA GLY A 392 11.66 0.76 1.78
C GLY A 392 10.87 1.85 2.50
N THR A 393 11.47 3.05 2.66
CA THR A 393 10.83 4.23 3.26
C THR A 393 9.56 4.63 2.50
N PHE A 394 9.62 4.70 1.16
CA PHE A 394 8.45 5.01 0.33
C PHE A 394 7.33 3.98 0.52
N ASN A 395 7.66 2.69 0.55
CA ASN A 395 6.67 1.63 0.75
C ASN A 395 6.06 1.65 2.16
N THR A 396 6.85 1.95 3.20
CA THR A 396 6.34 2.14 4.57
C THR A 396 5.37 3.31 4.64
N LEU A 397 5.75 4.48 4.10
CA LEU A 397 4.88 5.66 4.07
C LEU A 397 3.63 5.43 3.21
N ARG A 398 3.73 4.67 2.14
CA ARG A 398 2.60 4.21 1.34
C ARG A 398 1.58 3.44 2.17
N GLN A 399 2.04 2.48 2.96
CA GLN A 399 1.16 1.67 3.81
C GLN A 399 0.53 2.50 4.93
N LEU A 400 1.33 3.35 5.58
CA LEU A 400 0.82 4.29 6.59
C LEU A 400 -0.21 5.25 5.97
N GLY A 401 0.04 5.77 4.76
CA GLY A 401 -0.94 6.56 4.02
C GLY A 401 -2.28 5.83 3.91
N GLY A 402 -2.27 4.55 3.53
CA GLY A 402 -3.48 3.72 3.45
C GLY A 402 -4.23 3.64 4.79
N VAL A 403 -3.51 3.39 5.88
CA VAL A 403 -4.09 3.33 7.24
C VAL A 403 -4.75 4.65 7.64
N PHE A 404 -4.02 5.76 7.49
CA PHE A 404 -4.55 7.08 7.81
C PHE A 404 -5.71 7.50 6.89
N GLY A 405 -5.65 7.14 5.61
CA GLY A 405 -6.72 7.43 4.66
C GLY A 405 -8.03 6.77 5.04
N VAL A 406 -8.01 5.47 5.38
CA VAL A 406 -9.20 4.76 5.87
C VAL A 406 -9.70 5.40 7.17
N ALA A 407 -8.83 5.67 8.15
CA ALA A 407 -9.23 6.22 9.44
C ALA A 407 -9.82 7.64 9.32
N ILE A 408 -9.21 8.52 8.52
CA ILE A 408 -9.71 9.89 8.30
C ILE A 408 -11.07 9.87 7.60
N CYS A 409 -11.20 9.08 6.51
CA CYS A 409 -12.47 9.00 5.79
C CYS A 409 -13.57 8.38 6.63
N ALA A 410 -13.25 7.38 7.46
CA ALA A 410 -14.20 6.77 8.37
C ALA A 410 -14.61 7.72 9.52
N ALA A 411 -13.68 8.54 10.02
CA ALA A 411 -14.00 9.59 10.98
C ALA A 411 -15.02 10.58 10.41
N VAL A 412 -14.81 11.03 9.16
CA VAL A 412 -15.76 11.94 8.49
C VAL A 412 -17.08 11.25 8.19
N PHE A 413 -17.05 9.98 7.76
CA PHE A 413 -18.26 9.19 7.51
C PHE A 413 -19.13 9.06 8.78
N ALA A 414 -18.52 8.75 9.92
CA ALA A 414 -19.22 8.48 11.17
C ALA A 414 -19.94 9.71 11.74
N THR A 415 -19.47 10.93 11.43
CA THR A 415 -20.12 12.17 11.86
C THR A 415 -21.34 12.55 11.03
N HIS A 416 -21.49 12.00 9.81
CA HIS A 416 -22.54 12.39 8.87
C HIS A 416 -23.48 11.25 8.49
N GLY A 417 -23.10 10.00 8.75
CA GLY A 417 -23.83 8.84 8.27
C GLY A 417 -23.68 7.62 9.17
N GLY A 418 -24.10 6.47 8.65
CA GLY A 418 -24.05 5.21 9.38
C GLY A 418 -24.56 4.03 8.55
N TYR A 419 -24.65 2.88 9.18
CA TYR A 419 -25.08 1.63 8.55
C TYR A 419 -26.55 1.27 8.83
N GLY A 420 -27.33 2.18 9.45
CA GLY A 420 -28.72 1.91 9.82
C GLY A 420 -29.67 1.75 8.63
N SER A 421 -29.37 2.43 7.51
CA SER A 421 -30.13 2.33 6.26
C SER A 421 -29.26 2.70 5.06
N PRO A 422 -29.65 2.34 3.81
CA PRO A 422 -28.98 2.81 2.62
C PRO A 422 -28.87 4.34 2.54
N ALA A 423 -29.91 5.05 2.95
CA ALA A 423 -29.93 6.51 2.97
C ALA A 423 -28.88 7.06 3.97
N ALA A 424 -28.83 6.51 5.18
CA ALA A 424 -27.85 6.91 6.19
C ALA A 424 -26.42 6.64 5.72
N PHE A 425 -26.18 5.54 4.99
CA PHE A 425 -24.86 5.26 4.42
C PHE A 425 -24.49 6.30 3.36
N VAL A 426 -25.39 6.62 2.45
CA VAL A 426 -25.17 7.59 1.37
C VAL A 426 -24.88 8.98 1.94
N THR A 427 -25.58 9.39 3.01
CA THR A 427 -25.35 10.68 3.66
C THR A 427 -23.92 10.83 4.19
N GLY A 428 -23.32 9.75 4.72
CA GLY A 428 -21.92 9.74 5.16
C GLY A 428 -20.91 9.56 4.04
N PHE A 429 -21.30 8.88 2.95
CA PHE A 429 -20.40 8.58 1.83
C PHE A 429 -19.91 9.83 1.12
N GLY A 430 -20.80 10.80 0.85
CA GLY A 430 -20.42 12.06 0.20
C GLY A 430 -19.30 12.81 0.94
N PRO A 431 -19.47 13.16 2.24
CA PRO A 431 -18.40 13.77 3.04
C PRO A 431 -17.12 12.94 3.12
N ALA A 432 -17.21 11.60 3.23
CA ALA A 432 -16.03 10.74 3.21
C ALA A 432 -15.24 10.85 1.90
N MET A 433 -15.92 10.90 0.75
CA MET A 433 -15.28 11.15 -0.56
C MET A 433 -14.72 12.57 -0.65
N GLY A 434 -15.36 13.56 -0.03
CA GLY A 434 -14.84 14.91 0.13
C GLY A 434 -13.52 14.95 0.92
N ALA A 435 -13.41 14.17 1.99
CA ALA A 435 -12.17 14.03 2.76
C ALA A 435 -11.05 13.37 1.91
N CYS A 436 -11.38 12.31 1.15
CA CYS A 436 -10.45 11.72 0.17
C CYS A 436 -9.99 12.76 -0.85
N ALA A 437 -10.90 13.61 -1.36
CA ALA A 437 -10.56 14.68 -2.30
C ALA A 437 -9.62 15.73 -1.65
N GLY A 438 -9.85 16.09 -0.40
CA GLY A 438 -8.94 16.95 0.38
C GLY A 438 -7.53 16.37 0.48
N LEU A 439 -7.41 15.08 0.80
CA LEU A 439 -6.13 14.38 0.81
C LEU A 439 -5.46 14.36 -0.57
N ALA A 440 -6.24 14.18 -1.65
CA ALA A 440 -5.72 14.25 -3.01
C ALA A 440 -5.19 15.64 -3.36
N LEU A 441 -5.87 16.71 -2.95
CA LEU A 441 -5.41 18.08 -3.16
C LEU A 441 -4.13 18.39 -2.37
N VAL A 442 -4.03 17.94 -1.11
CA VAL A 442 -2.79 18.05 -0.32
C VAL A 442 -1.64 17.34 -1.05
N GLY A 443 -1.87 16.13 -1.55
CA GLY A 443 -0.88 15.40 -2.34
C GLY A 443 -0.53 16.09 -3.66
N ALA A 444 -1.50 16.72 -4.32
CA ALA A 444 -1.28 17.50 -5.54
C ALA A 444 -0.38 18.72 -5.27
N VAL A 445 -0.63 19.44 -4.17
CA VAL A 445 0.22 20.55 -3.72
C VAL A 445 1.64 20.06 -3.38
N ALA A 446 1.76 18.93 -2.67
CA ALA A 446 3.07 18.31 -2.42
C ALA A 446 3.79 17.98 -3.74
N GLY A 447 3.06 17.47 -4.74
CA GLY A 447 3.59 17.21 -6.07
C GLY A 447 4.16 18.45 -6.77
N LEU A 448 3.60 19.64 -6.54
CA LEU A 448 4.13 20.90 -7.07
C LEU A 448 5.51 21.27 -6.50
N LEU A 449 5.87 20.74 -5.33
CA LEU A 449 7.18 20.95 -4.70
C LEU A 449 8.27 20.04 -5.28
N VAL A 450 7.90 19.04 -6.11
CA VAL A 450 8.87 18.21 -6.82
C VAL A 450 9.62 19.10 -7.84
N PRO A 451 10.96 19.08 -7.88
CA PRO A 451 11.75 19.88 -8.81
C PRO A 451 11.35 19.63 -10.28
N GLY A 452 11.16 20.70 -11.03
CA GLY A 452 10.90 20.62 -12.47
C GLY A 452 12.13 20.14 -13.25
N ARG A 453 11.92 19.77 -14.51
CA ARG A 453 12.94 19.24 -15.43
C ARG A 453 14.21 20.10 -15.58
N ARG A 454 14.15 21.42 -15.33
CA ARG A 454 15.28 22.34 -15.44
C ARG A 454 16.19 22.37 -14.22
N SER A 455 15.82 21.72 -13.12
CA SER A 455 16.54 21.75 -11.84
C SER A 455 17.29 20.46 -11.51
N ALA A 456 17.39 19.51 -12.44
CA ALA A 456 18.28 18.35 -12.24
C ALA A 456 19.74 18.88 -12.34
N PRO A 457 20.56 18.80 -11.27
CA PRO A 457 21.97 19.08 -11.41
C PRO A 457 22.53 18.13 -12.47
N ALA A 458 23.26 18.67 -13.45
CA ALA A 458 24.09 17.83 -14.31
C ALA A 458 24.97 16.99 -13.38
N ALA A 459 24.99 15.68 -13.58
CA ALA A 459 25.88 14.80 -12.84
C ALA A 459 27.29 15.39 -12.95
N PRO A 460 28.02 15.59 -11.81
CA PRO A 460 29.40 16.07 -11.87
C PRO A 460 30.17 15.13 -12.78
N GLY A 461 30.83 15.69 -13.77
CA GLY A 461 31.40 15.01 -14.91
C GLY A 461 32.29 13.82 -14.57
N VAL A 462 31.85 12.66 -15.00
CA VAL A 462 32.67 11.47 -15.22
C VAL A 462 33.47 11.58 -16.55
N MET A 463 33.45 12.75 -17.20
CA MET A 463 34.13 12.98 -18.50
C MET A 463 35.48 13.72 -18.35
N ALA A 464 36.06 13.84 -17.15
CA ALA A 464 37.34 14.52 -16.96
C ALA A 464 38.56 13.57 -16.84
N GLU A 465 38.40 12.25 -16.86
CA GLU A 465 39.51 11.31 -16.64
C GLU A 465 39.88 10.41 -17.84
N LEU A 466 39.39 10.71 -19.04
CA LEU A 466 39.84 10.02 -20.26
C LEU A 466 40.47 11.02 -21.26
N ARG A 467 41.45 11.81 -20.80
CA ARG A 467 42.45 12.32 -21.73
C ARG A 467 43.59 11.31 -21.78
N PRO A 468 43.91 10.74 -22.96
CA PRO A 468 45.13 10.01 -23.13
C PRO A 468 46.29 11.04 -22.93
N THR A 469 47.17 10.79 -21.98
CA THR A 469 48.46 11.42 -21.94
C THR A 469 49.23 10.94 -23.16
N GLU A 470 49.22 11.75 -24.21
CA GLU A 470 50.27 11.69 -25.22
C GLU A 470 51.59 12.05 -24.53
N THR A 471 52.37 11.08 -24.19
CA THR A 471 53.81 11.26 -23.92
C THR A 471 54.54 11.11 -25.24
N ALA A 472 55.01 12.30 -25.67
CA ALA A 472 56.07 12.38 -26.69
C ALA A 472 57.34 11.75 -26.14
N ARG A 473 58.00 11.04 -27.07
CA ARG A 473 59.37 10.48 -27.20
C ARG A 473 59.49 9.00 -26.83
#